data_f59b975c37e2e81dbee6e9bb1fc35d69
#
_entry.id   f59b975c37e2e81dbee6e9bb1fc35d69
#
_cell.length_a   1.000
_cell.length_b   1.000
_cell.length_c   1.000
_cell.angle_alpha   90.00
_cell.angle_beta   90.00
_cell.angle_gamma   90.00
#
_symmetry.space_group_name_H-M   'P 1'
#
loop_
_entity.id
_entity.type
_entity.pdbx_description
1 polymer ?
#
loop_
_entity_poly.entity_id
_entity_poly.type
_entity_poly.pdbx_seq_one_letter_code
_entity_poly.pdbx_strand_id
1 'polypeptide(L)'
;MFNPLRDDLMVQQQITNSWEHMVGVIMLNQTGRKAVKTTLPEFLYWFPTALALLHADEEFAKSIIEPLGMVNVRYNRLIRMSQDYLTWDGNDAEKLFGIGKYGSDSYEIFFKKNYAVQPTDKELKRYLEQEVHNVS
;
A
#
# COMPACT_ATOMS: atom_id res chain seq x y z
N MET A 1 0.02 6.16 -9.75
CA MET A 1 1.03 7.10 -9.36
C MET A 1 0.45 8.12 -8.41
N PHE A 2 1.26 8.68 -7.57
CA PHE A 2 0.85 9.70 -6.62
C PHE A 2 0.14 10.86 -7.32
N ASN A 3 -0.99 11.29 -6.75
CA ASN A 3 -1.73 12.45 -7.26
C ASN A 3 -1.96 13.41 -6.11
N PRO A 4 -1.24 14.54 -6.08
CA PRO A 4 -1.32 15.49 -4.96
C PRO A 4 -2.68 16.17 -4.83
N LEU A 5 -3.53 16.07 -5.84
CA LEU A 5 -4.88 16.64 -5.78
C LEU A 5 -5.86 15.72 -5.05
N ARG A 6 -5.40 14.54 -4.60
CA ARG A 6 -6.26 13.56 -3.96
C ARG A 6 -5.84 13.33 -2.51
N ASP A 7 -5.97 14.39 -1.71
CA ASP A 7 -5.61 14.38 -0.30
C ASP A 7 -6.41 13.35 0.50
N ASP A 8 -7.58 12.98 0.01
CA ASP A 8 -8.45 12.01 0.64
C ASP A 8 -7.95 10.57 0.48
N LEU A 9 -6.98 10.32 -0.41
CA LEU A 9 -6.40 9.00 -0.63
C LEU A 9 -4.98 8.97 -0.07
N MET A 10 -4.91 8.85 1.22
CA MET A 10 -3.72 9.04 2.02
C MET A 10 -2.52 8.19 1.59
N VAL A 11 -2.74 6.92 1.25
CA VAL A 11 -1.65 6.02 0.85
C VAL A 11 -0.95 6.55 -0.40
N GLN A 12 -1.74 7.04 -1.35
CA GLN A 12 -1.21 7.54 -2.61
C GLN A 12 -0.44 8.83 -2.46
N GLN A 13 -0.62 9.53 -1.34
CA GLN A 13 0.11 10.76 -1.04
C GLN A 13 1.52 10.51 -0.51
N GLN A 14 1.78 9.31 0.02
CA GLN A 14 3.01 8.99 0.73
C GLN A 14 3.93 8.05 -0.03
N ILE A 15 3.56 7.63 -1.22
CA ILE A 15 4.28 6.59 -1.94
C ILE A 15 4.89 7.11 -3.23
N THR A 16 5.96 6.47 -3.67
CA THR A 16 6.63 6.77 -4.93
C THR A 16 6.74 5.56 -5.85
N ASN A 17 6.52 4.33 -5.35
CA ASN A 17 6.60 3.13 -6.17
C ASN A 17 5.58 2.09 -5.68
N SER A 18 5.44 1.01 -6.45
CA SER A 18 4.40 0.01 -6.18
C SER A 18 4.66 -0.78 -4.89
N TRP A 19 5.92 -1.02 -4.52
CA TRP A 19 6.19 -1.72 -3.25
C TRP A 19 5.72 -0.87 -2.06
N GLU A 20 6.04 0.41 -2.07
CA GLU A 20 5.59 1.33 -1.02
C GLU A 20 4.06 1.37 -0.95
N HIS A 21 3.41 1.33 -2.12
CA HIS A 21 1.95 1.28 -2.19
C HIS A 21 1.40 0.04 -1.46
N MET A 22 2.01 -1.12 -1.71
CA MET A 22 1.57 -2.37 -1.08
C MET A 22 1.84 -2.36 0.42
N VAL A 23 2.93 -1.75 0.87
CA VAL A 23 3.19 -1.57 2.30
C VAL A 23 2.04 -0.77 2.94
N GLY A 24 1.67 0.34 2.32
CA GLY A 24 0.57 1.17 2.81
C GLY A 24 -0.75 0.43 2.87
N VAL A 25 -1.05 -0.39 1.85
CA VAL A 25 -2.26 -1.20 1.81
C VAL A 25 -2.31 -2.16 3.00
N ILE A 26 -1.19 -2.84 3.27
CA ILE A 26 -1.12 -3.78 4.40
C ILE A 26 -1.29 -3.05 5.73
N MET A 27 -0.68 -1.86 5.85
CA MET A 27 -0.83 -1.07 7.08
C MET A 27 -2.25 -0.60 7.32
N LEU A 28 -2.98 -0.25 6.24
CA LEU A 28 -4.36 0.22 6.35
C LEU A 28 -5.34 -0.89 6.73
N ASN A 29 -4.96 -2.14 6.54
CA ASN A 29 -5.85 -3.25 6.85
C ASN A 29 -6.12 -3.31 8.36
N GLN A 30 -7.38 -3.12 8.76
CA GLN A 30 -7.83 -3.14 10.15
C GLN A 30 -7.17 -2.06 11.04
N THR A 31 -6.76 -0.93 10.42
CA THR A 31 -6.12 0.17 11.15
C THR A 31 -6.68 1.50 10.66
N GLY A 32 -6.78 2.47 11.57
CA GLY A 32 -7.21 3.81 11.22
C GLY A 32 -6.17 4.56 10.39
N ARG A 33 -6.64 5.43 9.51
CA ARG A 33 -5.78 6.23 8.64
C ARG A 33 -4.78 7.09 9.40
N LYS A 34 -5.18 7.61 10.56
CA LYS A 34 -4.36 8.52 11.33
C LYS A 34 -3.06 7.85 11.76
N ALA A 35 -3.16 6.61 12.26
CA ALA A 35 -2.00 5.86 12.70
C ALA A 35 -1.08 5.54 11.52
N VAL A 36 -1.65 5.16 10.37
CA VAL A 36 -0.87 4.84 9.19
C VAL A 36 -0.17 6.09 8.66
N LYS A 37 -0.85 7.22 8.66
CA LYS A 37 -0.29 8.48 8.16
C LYS A 37 0.99 8.87 8.91
N THR A 38 1.09 8.52 10.19
CA THR A 38 2.29 8.77 10.99
C THR A 38 3.34 7.67 10.81
N THR A 39 2.90 6.41 10.80
CA THR A 39 3.80 5.27 10.79
C THR A 39 4.43 4.99 9.43
N LEU A 40 3.67 5.16 8.35
CA LEU A 40 4.16 4.82 7.01
C LEU A 40 5.40 5.62 6.60
N PRO A 41 5.45 6.95 6.77
CA PRO A 41 6.65 7.70 6.40
C PRO A 41 7.88 7.25 7.19
N GLU A 42 7.73 6.98 8.49
CA GLU A 42 8.84 6.51 9.30
C GLU A 42 9.32 5.14 8.85
N PHE A 43 8.37 4.23 8.58
CA PHE A 43 8.71 2.90 8.11
C PHE A 43 9.50 2.96 6.80
N LEU A 44 9.04 3.77 5.84
CA LEU A 44 9.71 3.90 4.55
C LEU A 44 11.05 4.62 4.63
N TYR A 45 11.23 5.45 5.63
CA TYR A 45 12.53 6.06 5.90
C TYR A 45 13.57 4.99 6.26
N TRP A 46 13.20 4.08 7.17
CA TRP A 46 14.11 3.03 7.62
C TRP A 46 14.24 1.89 6.62
N PHE A 47 13.16 1.59 5.90
CA PHE A 47 13.11 0.47 4.95
C PHE A 47 12.59 0.97 3.61
N PRO A 48 13.47 1.58 2.79
CA PRO A 48 13.03 2.19 1.53
C PRO A 48 12.77 1.19 0.41
N THR A 49 13.17 -0.07 0.57
CA THR A 49 12.96 -1.10 -0.45
C THR A 49 12.60 -2.43 0.20
N ALA A 50 12.06 -3.34 -0.61
CA ALA A 50 11.75 -4.70 -0.14
C ALA A 50 13.00 -5.38 0.40
N LEU A 51 14.13 -5.26 -0.28
CA LEU A 51 15.37 -5.88 0.18
C LEU A 51 15.84 -5.28 1.50
N ALA A 52 15.72 -3.97 1.68
CA ALA A 52 16.09 -3.33 2.94
C ALA A 52 15.27 -3.91 4.10
N LEU A 53 13.97 -4.09 3.88
CA LEU A 53 13.11 -4.68 4.91
C LEU A 53 13.49 -6.14 5.20
N LEU A 54 13.72 -6.92 4.16
CA LEU A 54 14.04 -8.34 4.31
C LEU A 54 15.37 -8.58 5.03
N HIS A 55 16.29 -7.62 4.97
CA HIS A 55 17.57 -7.70 5.67
C HIS A 55 17.57 -6.98 7.03
N ALA A 56 16.46 -6.36 7.41
CA ALA A 56 16.40 -5.58 8.63
C ALA A 56 16.25 -6.46 9.87
N ASP A 57 16.68 -5.93 11.00
CA ASP A 57 16.45 -6.58 12.30
C ASP A 57 14.94 -6.66 12.56
N GLU A 58 14.46 -7.86 12.87
CA GLU A 58 13.04 -8.11 13.05
C GLU A 58 12.46 -7.28 14.20
N GLU A 59 13.14 -7.24 15.34
CA GLU A 59 12.61 -6.53 16.51
C GLU A 59 12.56 -5.03 16.26
N PHE A 60 13.54 -4.49 15.56
CA PHE A 60 13.52 -3.07 15.21
C PHE A 60 12.35 -2.76 14.26
N ALA A 61 12.16 -3.57 13.22
CA ALA A 61 11.06 -3.37 12.28
C ALA A 61 9.70 -3.45 12.99
N LYS A 62 9.55 -4.41 13.90
CA LYS A 62 8.31 -4.52 14.68
C LYS A 62 8.09 -3.31 15.57
N SER A 63 9.16 -2.72 16.12
CA SER A 63 9.02 -1.54 16.97
C SER A 63 8.47 -0.34 16.18
N ILE A 64 8.81 -0.23 14.91
CA ILE A 64 8.32 0.85 14.06
C ILE A 64 6.82 0.73 13.80
N ILE A 65 6.31 -0.49 13.60
CA ILE A 65 4.89 -0.71 13.27
C ILE A 65 4.02 -0.95 14.52
N GLU A 66 4.60 -0.93 15.70
CA GLU A 66 3.86 -1.17 16.94
C GLU A 66 2.60 -0.30 17.09
N PRO A 67 2.63 0.99 16.75
CA PRO A 67 1.43 1.83 16.89
C PRO A 67 0.23 1.35 16.09
N LEU A 68 0.43 0.52 15.08
CA LEU A 68 -0.66 -0.01 14.27
C LEU A 68 -1.38 -1.18 14.94
N GLY A 69 -0.76 -1.81 15.94
CA GLY A 69 -1.28 -3.02 16.56
C GLY A 69 -1.07 -4.26 15.71
N MET A 70 -1.41 -5.42 16.26
CA MET A 70 -1.27 -6.71 15.56
C MET A 70 0.13 -6.88 14.96
N VAL A 71 1.16 -6.57 15.76
CA VAL A 71 2.53 -6.42 15.27
C VAL A 71 3.04 -7.68 14.55
N ASN A 72 2.84 -8.84 15.15
CA ASN A 72 3.38 -10.08 14.57
C ASN A 72 2.70 -10.43 13.26
N VAL A 73 1.37 -10.24 13.20
CA VAL A 73 0.62 -10.52 11.98
C VAL A 73 1.01 -9.54 10.87
N ARG A 74 1.10 -8.26 11.20
CA ARG A 74 1.47 -7.24 10.21
C ARG A 74 2.90 -7.43 9.72
N TYR A 75 3.82 -7.68 10.63
CA TYR A 75 5.21 -7.92 10.25
C TYR A 75 5.30 -9.10 9.29
N ASN A 76 4.65 -10.21 9.63
CA ASN A 76 4.66 -11.38 8.78
C ASN A 76 4.09 -11.08 7.38
N ARG A 77 3.00 -10.32 7.31
CA ARG A 77 2.40 -9.92 6.03
C ARG A 77 3.36 -9.07 5.21
N LEU A 78 4.01 -8.10 5.86
CA LEU A 78 4.96 -7.22 5.17
C LEU A 78 6.16 -7.99 4.63
N ILE A 79 6.68 -8.94 5.41
CA ILE A 79 7.82 -9.77 4.99
C ILE A 79 7.42 -10.67 3.82
N ARG A 80 6.29 -11.36 3.93
CA ARG A 80 5.86 -12.28 2.87
C ARG A 80 5.49 -11.56 1.60
N MET A 81 4.82 -10.41 1.72
CA MET A 81 4.53 -9.58 0.56
C MET A 81 5.82 -9.11 -0.11
N SER A 82 6.82 -8.70 0.68
CA SER A 82 8.08 -8.23 0.14
C SER A 82 8.86 -9.34 -0.57
N GLN A 83 8.81 -10.56 -0.04
CA GLN A 83 9.41 -11.72 -0.71
C GLN A 83 8.73 -11.98 -2.07
N ASP A 84 7.39 -11.97 -2.08
CA ASP A 84 6.64 -12.16 -3.32
C ASP A 84 6.93 -11.05 -4.32
N TYR A 85 7.08 -9.82 -3.83
CA TYR A 85 7.31 -8.66 -4.68
C TYR A 85 8.60 -8.81 -5.50
N LEU A 86 9.63 -9.41 -4.93
CA LEU A 86 10.93 -9.52 -5.62
C LEU A 86 10.85 -10.32 -6.93
N THR A 87 9.92 -11.25 -7.04
CA THR A 87 9.76 -12.08 -8.24
C THR A 87 8.45 -11.84 -8.98
N TRP A 88 7.68 -10.86 -8.51
CA TRP A 88 6.37 -10.55 -9.10
C TRP A 88 6.53 -9.86 -10.44
N ASP A 89 5.69 -10.24 -11.41
CA ASP A 89 5.76 -9.73 -12.77
C ASP A 89 5.01 -8.41 -13.00
N GLY A 90 4.40 -7.86 -11.94
CA GLY A 90 3.64 -6.61 -12.06
C GLY A 90 2.19 -6.79 -12.46
N ASN A 91 1.74 -8.02 -12.68
CA ASN A 91 0.36 -8.32 -13.06
C ASN A 91 -0.35 -9.05 -11.91
N ASP A 92 -1.64 -8.72 -11.70
CA ASP A 92 -2.46 -9.32 -10.67
C ASP A 92 -1.84 -9.19 -9.27
N ALA A 93 -2.06 -8.04 -8.66
CA ALA A 93 -1.48 -7.74 -7.35
C ALA A 93 -1.97 -8.68 -6.24
N GLU A 94 -3.08 -9.41 -6.45
CA GLU A 94 -3.53 -10.39 -5.46
C GLU A 94 -2.58 -11.57 -5.33
N LYS A 95 -1.61 -11.71 -6.22
CA LYS A 95 -0.54 -12.70 -6.07
C LYS A 95 0.43 -12.34 -4.95
N LEU A 96 0.45 -11.09 -4.52
CA LEU A 96 1.28 -10.65 -3.40
C LEU A 96 0.57 -11.00 -2.10
N PHE A 97 1.29 -11.65 -1.18
CA PHE A 97 0.69 -12.07 0.09
C PHE A 97 0.11 -10.86 0.83
N GLY A 98 -1.10 -11.00 1.34
CA GLY A 98 -1.75 -9.93 2.11
C GLY A 98 -2.44 -8.86 1.27
N ILE A 99 -2.36 -8.92 -0.05
CA ILE A 99 -3.00 -7.96 -0.94
C ILE A 99 -4.30 -8.57 -1.46
N GLY A 100 -5.42 -7.96 -1.11
CA GLY A 100 -6.74 -8.38 -1.55
C GLY A 100 -7.31 -7.44 -2.60
N LYS A 101 -8.64 -7.41 -2.69
CA LYS A 101 -9.31 -6.63 -3.74
C LYS A 101 -8.99 -5.14 -3.66
N TYR A 102 -9.00 -4.54 -2.47
CA TYR A 102 -8.69 -3.11 -2.35
C TYR A 102 -7.30 -2.80 -2.90
N GLY A 103 -6.30 -3.56 -2.49
CA GLY A 103 -4.92 -3.34 -2.93
C GLY A 103 -4.75 -3.57 -4.43
N SER A 104 -5.40 -4.61 -4.95
CA SER A 104 -5.35 -4.92 -6.38
C SER A 104 -6.01 -3.83 -7.21
N ASP A 105 -7.21 -3.39 -6.82
CA ASP A 105 -7.93 -2.33 -7.53
C ASP A 105 -7.15 -1.02 -7.45
N SER A 106 -6.60 -0.71 -6.29
CA SER A 106 -5.80 0.49 -6.08
C SER A 106 -4.57 0.49 -6.98
N TYR A 107 -3.88 -0.65 -7.06
CA TYR A 107 -2.71 -0.78 -7.95
C TYR A 107 -3.10 -0.57 -9.42
N GLU A 108 -4.19 -1.19 -9.86
CA GLU A 108 -4.65 -1.03 -11.24
C GLU A 108 -4.95 0.43 -11.56
N ILE A 109 -5.61 1.13 -10.65
CA ILE A 109 -5.99 2.53 -10.87
C ILE A 109 -4.76 3.44 -10.86
N PHE A 110 -3.91 3.33 -9.85
CA PHE A 110 -2.85 4.33 -9.63
C PHE A 110 -1.56 4.03 -10.38
N PHE A 111 -1.25 2.77 -10.64
CA PHE A 111 -0.02 2.41 -11.33
C PHE A 111 -0.22 1.98 -12.77
N LYS A 112 -1.33 1.31 -13.07
CA LYS A 112 -1.61 0.88 -14.45
C LYS A 112 -2.58 1.80 -15.18
N LYS A 113 -3.17 2.76 -14.49
CA LYS A 113 -4.16 3.67 -15.07
C LYS A 113 -5.35 2.93 -15.65
N ASN A 114 -5.69 1.79 -15.08
CA ASN A 114 -6.83 0.99 -15.51
C ASN A 114 -8.08 1.45 -14.78
N TYR A 115 -8.87 2.27 -15.44
CA TYR A 115 -10.10 2.83 -14.85
C TYR A 115 -11.32 1.96 -15.12
N ALA A 116 -11.14 0.80 -15.73
CA ALA A 116 -12.23 -0.14 -15.97
C ALA A 116 -12.52 -1.06 -14.78
N VAL A 117 -11.65 -1.06 -13.76
CA VAL A 117 -11.89 -1.87 -12.56
C VAL A 117 -13.15 -1.37 -11.83
N GLN A 118 -13.79 -2.27 -11.09
CA GLN A 118 -15.00 -1.96 -10.33
C GLN A 118 -14.73 -2.17 -8.83
N PRO A 119 -14.12 -1.18 -8.17
CA PRO A 119 -13.78 -1.31 -6.77
C PRO A 119 -15.01 -1.32 -5.88
N THR A 120 -14.89 -1.96 -4.71
CA THR A 120 -15.91 -1.89 -3.67
C THR A 120 -15.60 -0.81 -2.64
N ASP A 121 -14.34 -0.36 -2.58
CA ASP A 121 -13.93 0.67 -1.64
C ASP A 121 -14.48 2.04 -2.04
N LYS A 122 -15.02 2.77 -1.05
CA LYS A 122 -15.67 4.06 -1.30
C LYS A 122 -14.71 5.11 -1.84
N GLU A 123 -13.48 5.13 -1.35
CA GLU A 123 -12.52 6.14 -1.77
C GLU A 123 -12.06 5.88 -3.19
N LEU A 124 -11.84 4.63 -3.54
CA LEU A 124 -11.46 4.28 -4.90
C LEU A 124 -12.60 4.59 -5.88
N LYS A 125 -13.85 4.30 -5.48
CA LYS A 125 -14.99 4.64 -6.31
C LYS A 125 -15.07 6.14 -6.57
N ARG A 126 -14.91 6.95 -5.53
CA ARG A 126 -14.96 8.40 -5.65
C ARG A 126 -13.83 8.92 -6.54
N TYR A 127 -12.61 8.42 -6.32
CA TYR A 127 -11.48 8.81 -7.14
C TYR A 127 -11.74 8.47 -8.62
N LEU A 128 -12.23 7.27 -8.87
CA LEU A 128 -12.48 6.80 -10.23
C LEU A 128 -13.52 7.65 -10.94
N GLU A 129 -14.61 7.98 -10.24
CA GLU A 129 -15.65 8.86 -10.78
C GLU A 129 -15.09 10.21 -11.19
N GLN A 130 -14.25 10.81 -10.34
CA GLN A 130 -13.68 12.12 -10.63
C GLN A 130 -12.68 12.05 -11.78
N GLU A 131 -11.89 10.99 -11.89
CA GLU A 131 -10.95 10.83 -12.99
C GLU A 131 -11.68 10.67 -14.32
N VAL A 132 -12.76 9.88 -14.34
CA VAL A 132 -13.56 9.68 -15.55
C VAL A 132 -14.18 11.02 -15.98
N HIS A 133 -14.69 11.81 -15.03
CA HIS A 133 -15.23 13.12 -15.35
C HIS A 133 -14.16 14.06 -15.92
N ASN A 134 -12.96 13.99 -15.38
CA ASN A 134 -11.89 14.91 -15.79
C ASN A 134 -11.35 14.59 -17.19
N VAL A 135 -11.47 13.37 -17.66
CA VAL A 135 -10.98 12.99 -19.01
C VAL A 135 -12.06 13.05 -20.07
N SER A 136 -13.32 13.16 -19.67
CA SER A 136 -14.40 13.33 -20.65
C SER A 136 -14.73 14.80 -20.89
#